data_ff1271d84bbbcc325c02e8e426b7ca8a
#
_entry.id   ff1271d84bbbcc325c02e8e426b7ca8a
#
_cell.length_a   1.000
_cell.length_b   1.000
_cell.length_c   1.000
_cell.angle_alpha   90.00
_cell.angle_beta   90.00
_cell.angle_gamma   90.00
#
_symmetry.space_group_name_H-M   'P 1'
#
loop_
_entity.id
_entity.type
_entity.pdbx_description
1 polymer ?
#
loop_
_entity_poly.entity_id
_entity_poly.type
_entity_poly.pdbx_seq_one_letter_code
_entity_poly.pdbx_strand_id
1 'polypeptide(L)'
;MSNINVAIADDNERIRQNLQEIISKEKDMTLVGSASDGLDTLSMIRTSHPDVVLLDIIMPKMDGLKVLEEINKDESSLKKPAFIILTALGQEEVMEEAIGLGAEYVILKPFERTSLIKKIRQIKNGKLLSDQEKFIKLEEEHQDEKYRLEIIVTNVIHEIGVPAH
;
A
#
# COMPACT_ATOMS: atom_id res chain seq x y z
N MET A 1 0.03 21.13 12.89
CA MET A 1 -0.14 19.74 12.42
C MET A 1 0.77 19.49 11.24
N SER A 2 1.46 18.38 11.27
CA SER A 2 2.34 18.07 10.17
C SER A 2 1.52 17.58 8.96
N ASN A 3 1.94 18.00 7.80
CA ASN A 3 1.34 17.62 6.55
C ASN A 3 1.90 16.28 6.07
N ILE A 4 1.07 15.45 5.48
CA ILE A 4 1.47 14.14 4.95
C ILE A 4 1.61 14.26 3.44
N ASN A 5 2.82 14.04 2.93
CA ASN A 5 3.08 14.08 1.50
C ASN A 5 2.82 12.69 0.93
N VAL A 6 1.85 12.61 0.02
CA VAL A 6 1.38 11.35 -0.55
C VAL A 6 1.69 11.30 -2.04
N ALA A 7 2.19 10.16 -2.51
CA ALA A 7 2.40 9.91 -3.92
C ALA A 7 1.55 8.71 -4.35
N ILE A 8 1.20 8.67 -5.62
CA ILE A 8 0.34 7.64 -6.19
C ILE A 8 1.03 6.99 -7.37
N ALA A 9 0.97 5.67 -7.46
CA ALA A 9 1.51 4.91 -8.58
C ALA A 9 0.51 3.83 -8.99
N ASP A 10 -0.08 3.99 -10.15
CA ASP A 10 -1.08 3.06 -10.69
C ASP A 10 -1.18 3.33 -12.18
N ASP A 11 -1.20 2.30 -13.02
CA ASP A 11 -1.27 2.49 -14.45
C ASP A 11 -2.68 2.85 -14.94
N ASN A 12 -3.69 2.66 -14.10
CA ASN A 12 -5.07 2.99 -14.45
C ASN A 12 -5.35 4.46 -14.16
N GLU A 13 -5.58 5.23 -15.22
CA GLU A 13 -5.82 6.67 -15.09
C GLU A 13 -7.01 6.99 -14.19
N ARG A 14 -8.09 6.21 -14.31
CA ARG A 14 -9.29 6.45 -13.50
C ARG A 14 -9.01 6.25 -12.01
N ILE A 15 -8.21 5.25 -11.67
CA ILE A 15 -7.82 5.01 -10.29
C ILE A 15 -6.96 6.17 -9.79
N ARG A 16 -5.98 6.61 -10.59
CA ARG A 16 -5.13 7.74 -10.20
C ARG A 16 -5.97 8.99 -9.94
N GLN A 17 -6.93 9.29 -10.83
CA GLN A 17 -7.80 10.45 -10.66
C GLN A 17 -8.64 10.34 -9.40
N ASN A 18 -9.17 9.17 -9.12
CA ASN A 18 -9.95 8.94 -7.91
C ASN A 18 -9.11 9.15 -6.66
N LEU A 19 -7.90 8.61 -6.64
CA LEU A 19 -7.00 8.76 -5.50
C LEU A 19 -6.58 10.21 -5.31
N GLN A 20 -6.29 10.92 -6.40
CA GLN A 20 -5.97 12.34 -6.34
C GLN A 20 -7.10 13.13 -5.71
N GLU A 21 -8.34 12.84 -6.11
CA GLU A 21 -9.50 13.50 -5.55
C GLU A 21 -9.65 13.21 -4.05
N ILE A 22 -9.47 11.96 -3.66
CA ILE A 22 -9.54 11.57 -2.25
C ILE A 22 -8.53 12.36 -1.42
N ILE A 23 -7.27 12.39 -1.87
CA ILE A 23 -6.20 13.07 -1.15
C ILE A 23 -6.44 14.57 -1.11
N SER A 24 -6.90 15.16 -2.21
CA SER A 24 -7.10 16.61 -2.30
C SER A 24 -8.15 17.14 -1.34
N LYS A 25 -9.04 16.29 -0.86
CA LYS A 25 -10.09 16.68 0.08
C LYS A 25 -9.63 16.68 1.54
N GLU A 26 -8.43 16.17 1.81
CA GLU A 26 -7.91 16.10 3.16
C GLU A 26 -6.94 17.24 3.41
N LYS A 27 -7.20 18.03 4.46
CA LYS A 27 -6.40 19.24 4.75
C LYS A 27 -4.98 18.92 5.21
N ASP A 28 -4.80 17.74 5.78
CA ASP A 28 -3.50 17.33 6.32
C ASP A 28 -2.69 16.50 5.32
N MET A 29 -3.11 16.44 4.06
CA MET A 29 -2.42 15.67 3.04
C MET A 29 -2.16 16.51 1.80
N THR A 30 -1.02 16.26 1.16
CA THR A 30 -0.64 16.91 -0.08
C THR A 30 -0.21 15.85 -1.08
N LEU A 31 -0.76 15.88 -2.29
CA LEU A 31 -0.30 15.02 -3.36
C LEU A 31 0.99 15.59 -3.93
N VAL A 32 2.07 14.87 -3.83
CA VAL A 32 3.39 15.34 -4.30
C VAL A 32 3.84 14.69 -5.59
N GLY A 33 3.15 13.66 -6.05
CA GLY A 33 3.50 13.03 -7.32
C GLY A 33 2.53 11.95 -7.69
N SER A 34 2.53 11.63 -8.98
CA SER A 34 1.68 10.58 -9.55
C SER A 34 2.45 9.94 -10.70
N ALA A 35 2.45 8.62 -10.77
CA ALA A 35 3.17 7.87 -11.80
C ALA A 35 2.29 6.75 -12.33
N SER A 36 2.55 6.33 -13.56
CA SER A 36 1.76 5.28 -14.22
C SER A 36 2.55 4.01 -14.51
N ASP A 37 3.84 3.98 -14.21
CA ASP A 37 4.67 2.79 -14.36
C ASP A 37 5.73 2.77 -13.27
N GLY A 38 6.40 1.62 -13.14
CA GLY A 38 7.35 1.44 -12.06
C GLY A 38 8.61 2.28 -12.17
N LEU A 39 9.10 2.51 -13.38
CA LEU A 39 10.30 3.33 -13.57
C LEU A 39 10.05 4.78 -13.17
N ASP A 40 8.93 5.34 -13.62
CA ASP A 40 8.54 6.70 -13.25
C ASP A 40 8.26 6.79 -11.76
N THR A 41 7.74 5.71 -11.16
CA THR A 41 7.50 5.66 -9.72
C THR A 41 8.80 5.83 -8.94
N LEU A 42 9.85 5.09 -9.33
CA LEU A 42 11.15 5.23 -8.67
C LEU A 42 11.70 6.65 -8.78
N SER A 43 11.65 7.21 -9.99
CA SER A 43 12.11 8.57 -10.21
C SER A 43 11.33 9.57 -9.36
N MET A 44 10.01 9.42 -9.33
CA MET A 44 9.12 10.28 -8.54
C MET A 44 9.45 10.21 -7.06
N ILE A 45 9.66 9.01 -6.52
CA ILE A 45 9.99 8.83 -5.09
C ILE A 45 11.29 9.55 -4.76
N ARG A 46 12.28 9.41 -5.63
CA ARG A 46 13.61 9.99 -5.41
C ARG A 46 13.61 11.51 -5.50
N THR A 47 12.70 12.08 -6.25
CA THR A 47 12.65 13.54 -6.44
C THR A 47 11.65 14.24 -5.51
N SER A 48 10.54 13.60 -5.19
CA SER A 48 9.49 14.24 -4.38
C SER A 48 9.53 13.88 -2.90
N HIS A 49 10.27 12.84 -2.52
CA HIS A 49 10.42 12.39 -1.13
C HIS A 49 9.09 12.29 -0.39
N PRO A 50 8.15 11.47 -0.89
CA PRO A 50 6.84 11.36 -0.22
C PRO A 50 6.96 10.65 1.13
N ASP A 51 6.01 10.92 2.00
CA ASP A 51 5.90 10.19 3.28
C ASP A 51 5.23 8.83 3.06
N VAL A 52 4.25 8.79 2.17
CA VAL A 52 3.46 7.59 1.87
C VAL A 52 3.30 7.45 0.36
N VAL A 53 3.48 6.24 -0.15
CA VAL A 53 3.24 5.92 -1.55
C VAL A 53 2.10 4.91 -1.64
N LEU A 54 1.06 5.26 -2.39
CA LEU A 54 -0.03 4.36 -2.72
C LEU A 54 0.37 3.66 -4.01
N LEU A 55 0.65 2.37 -3.94
CA LEU A 55 1.35 1.66 -5.02
C LEU A 55 0.57 0.44 -5.49
N ASP A 56 0.27 0.38 -6.78
CA ASP A 56 -0.28 -0.83 -7.39
C ASP A 56 0.86 -1.79 -7.72
N ILE A 57 0.57 -3.07 -7.74
CA ILE A 57 1.55 -4.09 -8.07
C ILE A 57 1.69 -4.22 -9.59
N ILE A 58 0.57 -4.29 -10.31
CA ILE A 58 0.60 -4.51 -11.77
C ILE A 58 0.77 -3.19 -12.49
N MET A 59 1.97 -2.94 -12.97
CA MET A 59 2.29 -1.74 -13.76
C MET A 59 3.27 -2.10 -14.86
N PRO A 60 3.22 -1.38 -16.00
CA PRO A 60 4.19 -1.64 -17.07
C PRO A 60 5.59 -1.18 -16.69
N LYS A 61 6.57 -1.67 -17.42
CA LYS A 61 8.00 -1.38 -17.30
C LYS A 61 8.66 -1.95 -16.02
N MET A 62 8.01 -1.81 -14.90
CA MET A 62 8.49 -2.36 -13.62
C MET A 62 7.27 -2.47 -12.70
N ASP A 63 7.05 -3.65 -12.15
CA ASP A 63 5.89 -3.83 -11.24
C ASP A 63 6.16 -3.25 -9.85
N GLY A 64 5.09 -3.18 -9.04
CA GLY A 64 5.19 -2.58 -7.71
C GLY A 64 6.10 -3.34 -6.75
N LEU A 65 6.15 -4.66 -6.86
CA LEU A 65 7.04 -5.44 -6.00
C LEU A 65 8.50 -5.11 -6.30
N LYS A 66 8.82 -4.92 -7.58
CA LYS A 66 10.18 -4.54 -7.97
C LYS A 66 10.51 -3.14 -7.50
N VAL A 67 9.54 -2.23 -7.50
CA VAL A 67 9.74 -0.89 -6.95
C VAL A 67 10.12 -0.99 -5.47
N LEU A 68 9.42 -1.82 -4.70
CA LEU A 68 9.74 -2.05 -3.29
C LEU A 68 11.16 -2.59 -3.13
N GLU A 69 11.55 -3.57 -3.95
CA GLU A 69 12.91 -4.12 -3.90
C GLU A 69 13.96 -3.05 -4.16
N GLU A 70 13.76 -2.23 -5.19
CA GLU A 70 14.71 -1.19 -5.55
C GLU A 70 14.87 -0.14 -4.46
N ILE A 71 13.75 0.25 -3.84
CA ILE A 71 13.80 1.19 -2.72
C ILE A 71 14.53 0.58 -1.53
N ASN A 72 14.31 -0.71 -1.25
CA ASN A 72 14.99 -1.40 -0.16
C ASN A 72 16.50 -1.51 -0.37
N LYS A 73 16.94 -1.61 -1.63
CA LYS A 73 18.37 -1.69 -1.97
C LYS A 73 19.06 -0.33 -1.90
N ASP A 74 18.29 0.74 -1.93
CA ASP A 74 18.83 2.09 -1.95
C ASP A 74 19.42 2.39 -0.56
N GLU A 75 20.74 2.51 -0.50
CA GLU A 75 21.45 2.78 0.74
C GLU A 75 21.67 4.26 0.99
N SER A 76 21.02 5.12 0.20
CA SER A 76 21.15 6.56 0.40
C SER A 76 20.65 6.94 1.79
N SER A 77 21.10 8.08 2.30
CA SER A 77 20.68 8.57 3.61
C SER A 77 19.27 9.14 3.60
N LEU A 78 18.61 9.15 2.45
CA LEU A 78 17.27 9.68 2.34
C LEU A 78 16.26 8.77 3.04
N LYS A 79 15.32 9.39 3.70
CA LYS A 79 14.24 8.68 4.36
C LYS A 79 13.40 7.92 3.33
N LYS A 80 13.17 6.65 3.58
CA LYS A 80 12.34 5.83 2.69
C LYS A 80 10.88 6.07 3.02
N PRO A 81 10.01 6.12 1.99
CA PRO A 81 8.58 6.29 2.24
C PRO A 81 7.96 5.02 2.80
N ALA A 82 6.80 5.15 3.40
CA ALA A 82 5.97 4.01 3.74
C ALA A 82 5.13 3.66 2.52
N PHE A 83 4.90 2.38 2.29
CA PHE A 83 4.12 1.92 1.14
C PHE A 83 2.80 1.31 1.58
N ILE A 84 1.73 1.72 0.93
CA ILE A 84 0.43 1.06 1.01
C ILE A 84 0.17 0.48 -0.37
N ILE A 85 0.06 -0.84 -0.45
CA ILE A 85 -0.22 -1.52 -1.72
C ILE A 85 -1.73 -1.50 -1.94
N LEU A 86 -2.14 -1.03 -3.12
CA LEU A 86 -3.54 -1.06 -3.55
C LEU A 86 -3.60 -1.94 -4.79
N THR A 87 -4.18 -3.12 -4.67
CA THR A 87 -4.12 -4.08 -5.76
C THR A 87 -5.41 -4.88 -5.90
N ALA A 88 -5.68 -5.33 -7.12
CA ALA A 88 -6.76 -6.28 -7.38
C ALA A 88 -6.30 -7.73 -7.17
N LEU A 89 -4.99 -7.94 -6.95
CA LEU A 89 -4.43 -9.27 -6.77
C LEU A 89 -4.57 -9.71 -5.31
N GLY A 90 -5.54 -10.58 -5.05
CA GLY A 90 -5.80 -11.09 -3.71
C GLY A 90 -5.07 -12.39 -3.38
N GLN A 91 -4.04 -12.73 -4.15
CA GLN A 91 -3.29 -13.95 -3.93
C GLN A 91 -2.41 -13.83 -2.70
N GLU A 92 -2.47 -14.85 -1.86
CA GLU A 92 -1.71 -14.89 -0.61
C GLU A 92 -0.22 -14.65 -0.83
N GLU A 93 0.36 -15.33 -1.81
CA GLU A 93 1.79 -15.24 -2.09
C GLU A 93 2.22 -13.82 -2.43
N VAL A 94 1.40 -13.12 -3.20
CA VAL A 94 1.69 -11.75 -3.61
C VAL A 94 1.62 -10.81 -2.41
N MET A 95 0.61 -10.97 -1.58
CA MET A 95 0.43 -10.14 -0.39
C MET A 95 1.57 -10.36 0.62
N GLU A 96 1.95 -11.62 0.82
CA GLU A 96 3.07 -11.95 1.69
C GLU A 96 4.38 -11.34 1.20
N GLU A 97 4.60 -11.42 -0.09
CA GLU A 97 5.81 -10.86 -0.68
C GLU A 97 5.87 -9.35 -0.50
N ALA A 98 4.75 -8.67 -0.73
CA ALA A 98 4.68 -7.22 -0.56
C ALA A 98 5.00 -6.82 0.88
N ILE A 99 4.40 -7.51 1.85
CA ILE A 99 4.63 -7.22 3.26
C ILE A 99 6.08 -7.56 3.64
N GLY A 100 6.60 -8.67 3.13
CA GLY A 100 8.00 -9.06 3.36
C GLY A 100 8.99 -8.04 2.80
N LEU A 101 8.60 -7.32 1.75
CA LEU A 101 9.41 -6.26 1.16
C LEU A 101 9.21 -4.91 1.85
N GLY A 102 8.40 -4.85 2.89
CA GLY A 102 8.27 -3.66 3.71
C GLY A 102 7.00 -2.85 3.53
N ALA A 103 6.01 -3.35 2.79
CA ALA A 103 4.74 -2.65 2.69
C ALA A 103 4.07 -2.59 4.07
N GLU A 104 3.55 -1.41 4.41
CA GLU A 104 2.85 -1.24 5.69
C GLU A 104 1.46 -1.86 5.67
N TYR A 105 0.78 -1.77 4.54
CA TYR A 105 -0.55 -2.34 4.35
C TYR A 105 -0.69 -2.86 2.94
N VAL A 106 -1.51 -3.89 2.76
CA VAL A 106 -1.97 -4.33 1.46
C VAL A 106 -3.50 -4.24 1.48
N ILE A 107 -4.05 -3.44 0.59
CA ILE A 107 -5.49 -3.19 0.51
C ILE A 107 -5.97 -3.69 -0.84
N LEU A 108 -7.01 -4.51 -0.85
CA LEU A 108 -7.58 -5.02 -2.08
C LEU A 108 -8.56 -4.02 -2.68
N LYS A 109 -8.53 -3.89 -3.99
CA LYS A 109 -9.51 -3.08 -4.73
C LYS A 109 -10.79 -3.90 -4.90
N PRO A 110 -11.98 -3.30 -4.82
CA PRO A 110 -12.23 -1.90 -4.48
C PRO A 110 -12.02 -1.62 -3.00
N PHE A 111 -11.67 -0.39 -2.67
CA PHE A 111 -11.39 0.01 -1.29
C PHE A 111 -12.30 1.15 -0.86
N GLU A 112 -12.42 1.33 0.45
CA GLU A 112 -13.19 2.44 1.00
C GLU A 112 -12.28 3.63 1.26
N ARG A 113 -12.77 4.81 0.89
CA ARG A 113 -12.05 6.05 1.07
C ARG A 113 -11.65 6.29 2.52
N THR A 114 -12.60 6.14 3.44
CA THR A 114 -12.35 6.41 4.86
C THR A 114 -11.29 5.48 5.44
N SER A 115 -11.30 4.21 5.03
CA SER A 115 -10.31 3.25 5.47
C SER A 115 -8.91 3.60 4.98
N LEU A 116 -8.81 4.00 3.73
CA LEU A 116 -7.52 4.40 3.15
C LEU A 116 -6.94 5.61 3.88
N ILE A 117 -7.74 6.64 4.07
CA ILE A 117 -7.32 7.85 4.77
C ILE A 117 -6.87 7.55 6.19
N LYS A 118 -7.63 6.70 6.88
CA LYS A 118 -7.28 6.29 8.25
C LYS A 118 -5.91 5.62 8.30
N LYS A 119 -5.64 4.74 7.34
CA LYS A 119 -4.35 4.03 7.31
C LYS A 119 -3.18 4.96 7.01
N ILE A 120 -3.39 5.93 6.12
CA ILE A 120 -2.37 6.93 5.85
C ILE A 120 -2.02 7.68 7.13
N ARG A 121 -3.03 8.09 7.89
CA ARG A 121 -2.81 8.80 9.15
C ARG A 121 -2.15 7.93 10.22
N GLN A 122 -2.48 6.65 10.27
CA GLN A 122 -1.85 5.72 11.21
C GLN A 122 -0.35 5.58 10.94
N ILE A 123 0.02 5.54 9.68
CA ILE A 123 1.44 5.49 9.30
C ILE A 123 2.17 6.74 9.79
N LYS A 124 1.59 7.90 9.56
CA LYS A 124 2.21 9.17 9.97
C LYS A 124 2.38 9.25 11.49
N ASN A 125 1.47 8.63 12.24
CA ASN A 125 1.53 8.62 13.69
C ASN A 125 2.53 7.59 14.24
N GLY A 126 3.23 6.88 13.37
CA GLY A 126 4.28 5.96 13.78
C GLY A 126 3.81 4.61 14.30
N LYS A 127 2.58 4.24 14.02
CA LYS A 127 2.07 2.93 14.42
C LYS A 127 2.47 1.87 13.40
N LEU A 128 3.49 1.10 13.72
CA LEU A 128 3.92 -0.01 12.89
C LEU A 128 3.21 -1.28 13.38
N LEU A 129 2.67 -2.03 12.44
CA LEU A 129 1.98 -3.27 12.75
C LEU A 129 2.86 -4.47 12.46
N SER A 130 2.68 -5.56 13.21
CA SER A 130 3.28 -6.83 12.87
C SER A 130 2.64 -7.34 11.57
N ASP A 131 3.29 -8.31 10.92
CA ASP A 131 2.74 -8.89 9.69
C ASP A 131 1.34 -9.46 9.93
N GLN A 132 1.11 -10.09 11.07
CA GLN A 132 -0.20 -10.61 11.42
C GLN A 132 -1.24 -9.49 11.54
N GLU A 133 -0.86 -8.40 12.18
CA GLU A 133 -1.76 -7.26 12.33
C GLU A 133 -2.10 -6.64 10.99
N LYS A 134 -1.16 -6.63 10.05
CA LYS A 134 -1.42 -6.14 8.70
C LYS A 134 -2.46 -6.99 7.99
N PHE A 135 -2.39 -8.32 8.14
CA PHE A 135 -3.39 -9.22 7.58
C PHE A 135 -4.74 -9.05 8.25
N ILE A 136 -4.77 -8.86 9.55
CA ILE A 136 -6.02 -8.63 10.28
C ILE A 136 -6.66 -7.32 9.83
N LYS A 137 -5.87 -6.28 9.59
CA LYS A 137 -6.40 -5.01 9.06
C LYS A 137 -6.99 -5.20 7.67
N LEU A 138 -6.37 -6.00 6.83
CA LEU A 138 -6.89 -6.34 5.52
C LEU A 138 -8.22 -7.08 5.66
N GLU A 139 -8.31 -7.99 6.60
CA GLU A 139 -9.53 -8.71 6.90
C GLU A 139 -10.66 -7.75 7.29
N GLU A 140 -10.38 -6.77 8.15
CA GLU A 140 -11.36 -5.76 8.56
C GLU A 140 -11.87 -4.95 7.37
N GLU A 141 -10.99 -4.66 6.42
CA GLU A 141 -11.36 -3.92 5.21
C GLU A 141 -12.43 -4.63 4.40
N HIS A 142 -12.47 -5.95 4.49
CA HIS A 142 -13.34 -6.78 3.66
C HIS A 142 -14.37 -7.54 4.46
N GLN A 143 -14.71 -7.06 5.66
CA GLN A 143 -15.64 -7.81 6.50
C GLN A 143 -17.05 -7.91 5.94
N ASP A 144 -17.42 -7.06 4.99
CA ASP A 144 -18.70 -7.17 4.30
C ASP A 144 -18.73 -8.31 3.30
N GLU A 145 -17.59 -8.84 2.95
CA GLU A 145 -17.44 -9.91 1.99
C GLU A 145 -16.97 -11.16 2.71
N LYS A 146 -17.90 -11.92 3.24
CA LYS A 146 -17.59 -13.07 4.08
C LYS A 146 -16.59 -14.03 3.47
N TYR A 147 -16.72 -14.30 2.17
CA TYR A 147 -15.79 -15.22 1.53
C TYR A 147 -14.35 -14.69 1.56
N ARG A 148 -14.18 -13.38 1.44
CA ARG A 148 -12.85 -12.77 1.52
C ARG A 148 -12.31 -12.84 2.94
N LEU A 149 -13.18 -12.56 3.89
CA LEU A 149 -12.82 -12.63 5.29
C LEU A 149 -12.33 -14.03 5.64
N GLU A 150 -13.06 -15.04 5.22
CA GLU A 150 -12.69 -16.44 5.48
C GLU A 150 -11.34 -16.79 4.85
N ILE A 151 -11.12 -16.35 3.62
CA ILE A 151 -9.86 -16.61 2.92
C ILE A 151 -8.70 -15.95 3.65
N ILE A 152 -8.86 -14.70 4.03
CA ILE A 152 -7.81 -13.95 4.71
C ILE A 152 -7.50 -14.56 6.08
N VAL A 153 -8.52 -14.91 6.83
CA VAL A 153 -8.33 -15.55 8.14
C VAL A 153 -7.60 -16.87 7.98
N THR A 154 -7.99 -17.68 7.00
CA THR A 154 -7.34 -18.95 6.72
C THR A 154 -5.87 -18.75 6.39
N ASN A 155 -5.56 -17.77 5.57
CA ASN A 155 -4.19 -17.48 5.17
C ASN A 155 -3.35 -17.01 6.36
N VAL A 156 -3.90 -16.17 7.20
CA VAL A 156 -3.20 -15.69 8.39
C VAL A 156 -2.88 -16.86 9.34
N ILE A 157 -3.85 -17.72 9.56
CA ILE A 157 -3.66 -18.90 10.41
C ILE A 157 -2.58 -19.81 9.82
N HIS A 158 -2.61 -20.02 8.52
CA HIS A 158 -1.61 -20.82 7.82
C HIS A 158 -0.21 -20.23 8.00
N GLU A 159 -0.09 -18.92 7.87
CA GLU A 159 1.17 -18.21 8.00
C GLU A 159 1.83 -18.40 9.38
N ILE A 160 1.04 -18.47 10.41
CA ILE A 160 1.57 -18.64 11.76
C ILE A 160 1.73 -20.12 12.14
N GLY A 161 1.60 -21.00 11.15
CA GLY A 161 1.85 -22.42 11.37
C GLY A 161 0.68 -23.21 11.96
N VAL A 162 -0.46 -22.61 12.06
CA VAL A 162 -1.67 -23.30 12.53
C VAL A 162 -2.37 -23.91 11.35
N PRO A 163 -2.73 -25.21 11.42
CA PRO A 163 -3.46 -25.83 10.31
C PRO A 163 -4.75 -25.08 10.02
N ALA A 164 -4.99 -24.82 8.75
CA ALA A 164 -6.11 -24.01 8.34
C ALA A 164 -7.39 -24.81 8.06
N HIS A 165 -7.40 -26.06 8.43
CA HIS A 165 -8.53 -26.93 8.09
C HIS A 165 -8.62 -28.10 9.03
#